data_2e37cf47bb56a7e17620d723cd6cdb7a
#
_entry.id   2e37cf47bb56a7e17620d723cd6cdb7a
#
_cell.length_a   1.000
_cell.length_b   1.000
_cell.length_c   1.000
_cell.angle_alpha   90.00
_cell.angle_beta   90.00
_cell.angle_gamma   90.00
#
_symmetry.space_group_name_H-M   'P 1'
#
loop_
_entity.id
_entity.type
_entity.pdbx_description
1 polymer ?
#
loop_
_entity_poly.entity_id
_entity_poly.type
_entity_poly.pdbx_seq_one_letter_code
_entity_poly.pdbx_strand_id
1 'polypeptide(L)'
;MKLSSKIVFSCITTIAIVFSLGSTIMLYQNHRHLLDETLKQKLSAHEIEVNALESKLVQDSLDHLTDKGNDSDKMNERFKYYLQQNNSMKNRQNEGYVLYDEHGDVIYSDMSAALYKKLKKDAFDTYYILDTHTATYSIFTSKLTAGNLHWYISAAYNIEDVYQERTRQFQSFLIIDACILLFSYLLLQYISHYLIKPIQKLNETSQHIALGNYKERTNIQSDDEVGELSKSFDHMADAIEANMTQLKQQAEAKEAFMGSFSHEIKTPMTAILGFADMLRTYDCDVETRRKAADYIYTEGKRLNSLSHTMMDLLSLNENTPALCNVCVDDIITALKKYYQGTDCSCRLEFICASAVVLSNQELLFTMLRNLIDNAIKASSDRQLVLIKGVVYERMYQFSIIDEGIGMNEKDVEMALEPFYMADKSRARKQGGAGLGLSIVKRILDIHHSHLDIKSIPDKGTTLSFMLEVIPHEN
;
A
#
# COMPACT_ATOMS: atom_id res chain seq x y z
N MET A 1 21.08 -5.00 -0.46
CA MET A 1 20.58 -4.06 0.58
C MET A 1 19.14 -3.71 0.25
N LYS A 2 18.22 -3.77 1.23
CA LYS A 2 16.83 -3.31 1.08
C LYS A 2 16.80 -1.80 0.82
N LEU A 3 15.77 -1.30 0.16
CA LEU A 3 15.63 0.13 -0.18
C LEU A 3 15.79 1.05 1.04
N SER A 4 15.18 0.67 2.17
CA SER A 4 15.29 1.39 3.44
C SER A 4 16.74 1.57 3.89
N SER A 5 17.55 0.50 3.83
CA SER A 5 18.98 0.57 4.23
C SER A 5 19.81 1.45 3.29
N LYS A 6 19.47 1.50 1.99
CA LYS A 6 20.14 2.39 1.03
C LYS A 6 19.83 3.86 1.33
N ILE A 7 18.57 4.18 1.61
CA ILE A 7 18.13 5.54 1.95
C ILE A 7 18.80 6.00 3.26
N VAL A 8 18.73 5.18 4.31
CA VAL A 8 19.34 5.49 5.61
C VAL A 8 20.84 5.73 5.46
N PHE A 9 21.55 4.84 4.77
CA PHE A 9 23.00 4.99 4.54
C PHE A 9 23.34 6.25 3.75
N SER A 10 22.63 6.53 2.66
CA SER A 10 22.84 7.74 1.84
C SER A 10 22.59 9.02 2.65
N CYS A 11 21.49 9.09 3.39
CA CYS A 11 21.18 10.26 4.22
C CYS A 11 22.23 10.51 5.31
N ILE A 12 22.64 9.46 6.05
CA ILE A 12 23.66 9.59 7.11
C ILE A 12 24.99 10.06 6.51
N THR A 13 25.39 9.47 5.37
CA THR A 13 26.64 9.85 4.71
C THR A 13 26.60 11.30 4.25
N THR A 14 25.50 11.76 3.67
CA THR A 14 25.33 13.15 3.25
C THR A 14 25.36 14.11 4.43
N ILE A 15 24.65 13.79 5.52
CA ILE A 15 24.65 14.61 6.75
C ILE A 15 26.06 14.70 7.32
N ALA A 16 26.78 13.55 7.43
CA ALA A 16 28.15 13.51 7.95
C ALA A 16 29.09 14.41 7.13
N ILE A 17 29.02 14.32 5.79
CA ILE A 17 29.88 15.14 4.89
C ILE A 17 29.57 16.64 5.06
N VAL A 18 28.29 17.00 5.05
CA VAL A 18 27.87 18.43 5.13
C VAL A 18 28.26 19.04 6.46
N PHE A 19 28.01 18.35 7.57
CA PHE A 19 28.36 18.87 8.90
C PHE A 19 29.86 18.90 9.12
N SER A 20 30.62 17.86 8.75
CA SER A 20 32.07 17.84 8.87
C SER A 20 32.73 18.96 8.04
N LEU A 21 32.24 19.20 6.82
CA LEU A 21 32.73 20.30 5.99
C LEU A 21 32.38 21.67 6.62
N GLY A 22 31.14 21.85 7.08
CA GLY A 22 30.69 23.07 7.73
C GLY A 22 31.48 23.38 9.01
N SER A 23 31.66 22.39 9.89
CA SER A 23 32.46 22.49 11.12
C SER A 23 33.91 22.89 10.80
N THR A 24 34.51 22.27 9.79
CA THR A 24 35.89 22.57 9.37
C THR A 24 36.03 24.02 8.88
N ILE A 25 35.11 24.47 8.03
CA ILE A 25 35.12 25.83 7.51
C ILE A 25 34.94 26.87 8.66
N MET A 26 33.97 26.60 9.55
CA MET A 26 33.69 27.46 10.68
C MET A 26 34.88 27.56 11.63
N LEU A 27 35.53 26.45 11.93
CA LEU A 27 36.70 26.36 12.77
C LEU A 27 37.88 27.16 12.17
N TYR A 28 38.10 27.02 10.86
CA TYR A 28 39.11 27.74 10.15
C TYR A 28 38.86 29.27 10.19
N GLN A 29 37.65 29.71 9.90
CA GLN A 29 37.26 31.13 9.89
C GLN A 29 37.40 31.72 11.30
N ASN A 30 36.91 31.04 12.34
CA ASN A 30 36.95 31.52 13.71
C ASN A 30 38.39 31.61 14.22
N HIS A 31 39.23 30.59 13.96
CA HIS A 31 40.63 30.62 14.32
C HIS A 31 41.36 31.80 13.63
N ARG A 32 41.12 32.02 12.33
CA ARG A 32 41.72 33.13 11.58
C ARG A 32 41.30 34.47 12.14
N HIS A 33 40.01 34.62 12.48
CA HIS A 33 39.50 35.87 13.05
C HIS A 33 40.16 36.14 14.42
N LEU A 34 40.15 35.13 15.31
CA LEU A 34 40.73 35.25 16.65
C LEU A 34 42.23 35.55 16.61
N LEU A 35 42.96 34.90 15.68
CA LEU A 35 44.37 35.14 15.48
C LEU A 35 44.64 36.60 15.02
N ASP A 36 43.87 37.08 14.01
CA ASP A 36 44.03 38.43 13.47
C ASP A 36 43.70 39.50 14.56
N GLU A 37 42.65 39.28 15.33
CA GLU A 37 42.29 40.17 16.43
C GLU A 37 43.35 40.20 17.54
N THR A 38 43.87 39.02 17.93
CA THR A 38 44.92 38.91 18.93
C THR A 38 46.22 39.56 18.47
N LEU A 39 46.61 39.34 17.20
CA LEU A 39 47.80 39.96 16.64
C LEU A 39 47.70 41.49 16.61
N LYS A 40 46.54 42.07 16.22
CA LYS A 40 46.30 43.52 16.25
C LYS A 40 46.38 44.07 17.68
N GLN A 41 45.79 43.37 18.65
CA GLN A 41 45.86 43.79 20.04
C GLN A 41 47.29 43.76 20.59
N LYS A 42 48.08 42.71 20.28
CA LYS A 42 49.48 42.61 20.71
C LYS A 42 50.37 43.60 20.00
N LEU A 43 50.10 43.91 18.71
CA LEU A 43 50.80 44.95 17.98
C LEU A 43 50.57 46.31 18.62
N SER A 44 49.32 46.68 18.91
CA SER A 44 49.00 47.94 19.59
C SER A 44 49.68 48.07 20.97
N ALA A 45 49.73 46.97 21.72
CA ALA A 45 50.45 46.91 23.00
C ALA A 45 51.97 47.16 22.79
N HIS A 46 52.54 46.51 21.78
CA HIS A 46 53.97 46.72 21.41
C HIS A 46 54.26 48.17 21.01
N GLU A 47 53.43 48.77 20.18
CA GLU A 47 53.56 50.18 19.76
C GLU A 47 53.51 51.13 20.95
N ILE A 48 52.59 50.90 21.91
CA ILE A 48 52.48 51.72 23.13
C ILE A 48 53.77 51.61 23.95
N GLU A 49 54.30 50.39 24.14
CA GLU A 49 55.53 50.15 24.89
C GLU A 49 56.74 50.80 24.19
N VAL A 50 56.84 50.67 22.84
CA VAL A 50 57.92 51.26 22.03
C VAL A 50 57.87 52.76 22.10
N ASN A 51 56.71 53.38 21.91
CA ASN A 51 56.52 54.82 22.01
C ASN A 51 56.91 55.41 23.42
N ALA A 52 56.55 54.67 24.44
CA ALA A 52 56.88 55.00 25.81
C ALA A 52 58.41 55.02 26.05
N LEU A 53 59.09 53.99 25.51
CA LEU A 53 60.55 53.87 25.54
C LEU A 53 61.21 55.00 24.77
N GLU A 54 60.77 55.30 23.54
CA GLU A 54 61.24 56.34 22.67
C GLU A 54 61.10 57.73 23.32
N SER A 55 59.92 58.00 23.91
CA SER A 55 59.67 59.25 24.65
C SER A 55 60.64 59.50 25.81
N LYS A 56 60.93 58.43 26.57
CA LYS A 56 61.89 58.48 27.67
C LYS A 56 63.28 58.75 27.17
N LEU A 57 63.71 58.14 26.07
CA LEU A 57 65.00 58.36 25.45
C LEU A 57 65.21 59.83 24.94
N VAL A 58 64.20 60.34 24.27
CA VAL A 58 64.18 61.69 23.81
C VAL A 58 64.25 62.67 24.97
N GLN A 59 63.47 62.46 26.03
CA GLN A 59 63.52 63.26 27.25
C GLN A 59 64.94 63.28 27.92
N ASP A 60 65.50 62.07 28.07
CA ASP A 60 66.84 61.91 28.64
C ASP A 60 67.96 62.56 27.76
N SER A 61 67.81 62.43 26.46
CA SER A 61 68.75 63.12 25.48
C SER A 61 68.66 64.66 25.56
N LEU A 62 67.50 65.23 25.87
CA LEU A 62 67.27 66.63 26.07
C LEU A 62 67.88 67.13 27.38
N ASP A 63 67.71 66.35 28.47
CA ASP A 63 68.26 66.74 29.80
C ASP A 63 69.79 66.74 29.85
N HIS A 64 70.47 66.01 28.93
CA HIS A 64 71.92 65.89 28.86
C HIS A 64 72.59 66.58 27.65
N LEU A 65 71.94 67.58 26.98
CA LEU A 65 72.44 68.32 25.86
C LEU A 65 73.74 69.13 26.18
N THR A 66 74.22 69.15 27.43
CA THR A 66 75.43 69.80 27.87
C THR A 66 76.71 68.95 27.80
N ASP A 67 76.58 67.67 27.60
CA ASP A 67 77.69 66.74 27.49
C ASP A 67 78.10 66.50 26.03
N LYS A 68 79.24 67.04 25.63
CA LYS A 68 79.81 66.96 24.27
C LYS A 68 80.28 65.55 24.00
N GLY A 69 79.37 64.73 23.44
CA GLY A 69 79.77 63.40 22.96
C GLY A 69 78.53 62.57 22.66
N ASN A 70 78.25 62.36 21.38
CA ASN A 70 77.26 61.38 20.87
C ASN A 70 77.88 59.96 21.06
N ASP A 71 77.94 59.52 22.29
CA ASP A 71 78.61 58.29 22.65
C ASP A 71 77.53 57.18 22.64
N SER A 72 77.49 56.39 21.52
CA SER A 72 76.57 55.28 21.30
C SER A 72 76.60 54.31 22.49
N ASP A 73 77.75 54.07 23.09
CA ASP A 73 77.92 53.18 24.20
C ASP A 73 77.19 53.57 25.48
N LYS A 74 77.21 54.96 25.77
CA LYS A 74 76.47 55.47 26.93
C LYS A 74 74.93 55.32 26.69
N MET A 75 74.48 55.57 25.47
CA MET A 75 73.07 55.38 25.14
C MET A 75 72.63 53.95 25.22
N ASN A 76 73.45 53.01 24.75
CA ASN A 76 73.22 51.58 24.89
C ASN A 76 73.07 51.15 26.36
N GLU A 77 73.93 51.62 27.27
CA GLU A 77 73.85 51.35 28.72
C GLU A 77 72.58 51.92 29.34
N ARG A 78 72.10 53.08 28.91
CA ARG A 78 70.85 53.68 29.37
C ARG A 78 69.63 52.90 28.91
N PHE A 79 69.62 52.48 27.61
CA PHE A 79 68.55 51.58 27.10
C PHE A 79 68.45 50.30 27.91
N LYS A 80 69.59 49.69 28.19
CA LYS A 80 69.65 48.48 28.98
C LYS A 80 69.10 48.73 30.41
N TYR A 81 69.43 49.86 31.02
CA TYR A 81 68.86 50.23 32.34
C TYR A 81 67.32 50.42 32.29
N TYR A 82 66.77 51.10 31.29
CA TYR A 82 65.34 51.26 31.15
C TYR A 82 64.60 49.97 30.90
N LEU A 83 65.13 49.08 30.04
CA LEU A 83 64.55 47.76 29.82
C LEU A 83 64.62 46.89 31.07
N GLN A 84 65.70 46.95 31.83
CA GLN A 84 65.82 46.26 33.10
C GLN A 84 64.82 46.77 34.14
N GLN A 85 64.61 48.05 34.22
CA GLN A 85 63.63 48.67 35.13
C GLN A 85 62.19 48.32 34.72
N ASN A 86 61.92 48.35 33.44
CA ASN A 86 60.63 47.91 32.88
C ASN A 86 60.36 46.44 33.08
N ASN A 87 61.38 45.60 33.03
CA ASN A 87 61.31 44.17 33.29
C ASN A 87 60.88 43.82 34.74
N SER A 88 61.18 44.71 35.68
CA SER A 88 60.80 44.55 37.08
C SER A 88 59.33 44.98 37.39
N MET A 89 58.60 45.48 36.40
CA MET A 89 57.18 45.86 36.53
C MET A 89 56.24 44.63 36.44
N LYS A 90 55.39 44.44 37.46
CA LYS A 90 54.47 43.29 37.57
C LYS A 90 53.39 43.16 36.43
N ASN A 91 53.25 44.12 35.55
CA ASN A 91 52.17 44.17 34.56
C ASN A 91 52.70 44.10 33.11
N ARG A 92 53.71 43.35 32.89
CA ARG A 92 54.32 43.20 31.58
C ARG A 92 53.40 42.33 30.68
N GLN A 93 53.12 42.80 29.45
CA GLN A 93 52.31 42.06 28.47
C GLN A 93 53.12 41.16 27.56
N ASN A 94 54.46 41.31 27.54
CA ASN A 94 55.39 40.50 26.73
C ASN A 94 56.23 39.56 27.59
N GLU A 95 56.80 38.56 26.95
CA GLU A 95 57.65 37.53 27.59
C GLU A 95 59.17 37.86 27.54
N GLY A 96 59.52 39.02 27.00
CA GLY A 96 60.87 39.52 26.88
C GLY A 96 61.13 40.40 25.71
N TYR A 97 62.21 41.16 25.81
CA TYR A 97 62.74 42.03 24.76
C TYR A 97 64.10 41.55 24.27
N VAL A 98 64.43 41.89 23.04
CA VAL A 98 65.81 41.89 22.51
C VAL A 98 66.02 43.24 21.86
N LEU A 99 67.07 43.94 22.30
CA LEU A 99 67.51 45.20 21.72
C LEU A 99 68.73 44.93 20.84
N TYR A 100 68.68 45.41 19.61
CA TYR A 100 69.75 45.33 18.62
C TYR A 100 70.25 46.77 18.29
N ASP A 101 71.48 46.86 17.96
CA ASP A 101 72.07 48.08 17.37
C ASP A 101 71.73 48.20 15.87
N GLU A 102 72.21 49.24 15.21
CA GLU A 102 72.00 49.46 13.76
C GLU A 102 72.65 48.41 12.87
N HIS A 103 73.58 47.61 13.39
CA HIS A 103 74.29 46.53 12.69
C HIS A 103 73.63 45.18 12.95
N GLY A 104 72.63 45.09 13.84
CA GLY A 104 71.97 43.85 14.22
C GLY A 104 72.66 43.10 15.34
N ASP A 105 73.63 43.72 16.04
CA ASP A 105 74.28 43.15 17.20
C ASP A 105 73.41 43.34 18.48
N VAL A 106 73.37 42.31 19.31
CA VAL A 106 72.52 42.33 20.54
C VAL A 106 73.15 43.14 21.64
N ILE A 107 72.47 44.22 22.03
CA ILE A 107 72.81 45.06 23.15
C ILE A 107 72.29 44.49 24.46
N TYR A 108 71.01 44.03 24.44
CA TYR A 108 70.31 43.51 25.62
C TYR A 108 69.28 42.42 25.23
N SER A 109 69.16 41.41 26.03
CA SER A 109 68.08 40.45 25.93
C SER A 109 67.67 39.92 27.28
N ASP A 110 66.38 39.90 27.57
CA ASP A 110 65.81 39.26 28.73
C ASP A 110 64.85 38.10 28.35
N MET A 111 64.80 37.76 27.10
CA MET A 111 64.06 36.60 26.62
C MET A 111 64.71 35.31 27.15
N SER A 112 63.85 34.27 27.32
CA SER A 112 64.35 32.96 27.64
C SER A 112 65.31 32.44 26.60
N ALA A 113 66.32 31.67 27.01
CA ALA A 113 67.32 31.13 26.06
C ALA A 113 66.69 30.26 24.95
N ALA A 114 65.60 29.56 25.25
CA ALA A 114 64.89 28.75 24.29
C ALA A 114 64.18 29.60 23.21
N LEU A 115 63.64 30.74 23.59
CA LEU A 115 62.96 31.66 22.72
C LEU A 115 63.97 32.45 21.88
N TYR A 116 65.00 33.00 22.51
CA TYR A 116 66.09 33.74 21.90
C TYR A 116 66.78 32.95 20.78
N LYS A 117 67.11 31.65 21.01
CA LYS A 117 67.78 30.79 20.04
C LYS A 117 67.03 30.59 18.74
N LYS A 118 65.73 30.76 18.76
CA LYS A 118 64.85 30.58 17.60
C LYS A 118 64.47 31.88 16.87
N LEU A 119 64.89 33.03 17.38
CA LEU A 119 64.63 34.34 16.74
C LEU A 119 65.32 34.42 15.37
N LYS A 120 64.58 34.99 14.40
CA LYS A 120 65.12 35.31 13.07
C LYS A 120 65.86 36.67 13.16
N LYS A 121 67.17 36.65 12.90
CA LYS A 121 68.06 37.83 13.01
C LYS A 121 67.79 38.91 11.98
N ASP A 122 67.09 38.61 10.87
CA ASP A 122 66.93 39.56 9.72
C ASP A 122 65.47 40.08 9.57
N ALA A 123 64.61 39.96 10.58
CA ALA A 123 63.22 40.34 10.50
C ALA A 123 62.98 41.74 11.14
N PHE A 124 63.50 42.78 10.54
CA PHE A 124 63.27 44.16 10.94
C PHE A 124 61.99 44.73 10.31
N ASP A 125 61.18 45.48 11.09
CA ASP A 125 59.92 46.06 10.72
C ASP A 125 58.80 45.09 10.28
N THR A 126 58.85 43.88 10.82
CA THR A 126 57.87 42.84 10.53
C THR A 126 57.45 42.08 11.79
N TYR A 127 56.32 41.40 11.70
CA TYR A 127 56.00 40.43 12.72
C TYR A 127 56.04 38.99 12.14
N TYR A 128 56.31 38.03 12.98
CA TYR A 128 56.21 36.62 12.64
C TYR A 128 55.78 35.77 13.85
N ILE A 129 55.20 34.61 13.56
CA ILE A 129 54.78 33.68 14.59
C ILE A 129 55.87 32.64 14.77
N LEU A 130 56.24 32.42 16.01
CA LEU A 130 57.28 31.49 16.42
C LEU A 130 56.65 30.41 17.31
N ASP A 131 56.68 29.18 16.80
CA ASP A 131 56.22 28.04 17.58
C ASP A 131 57.41 27.41 18.32
N THR A 132 57.25 27.26 19.62
CA THR A 132 58.16 26.53 20.50
C THR A 132 57.48 25.27 21.00
N HIS A 133 58.26 24.36 21.63
CA HIS A 133 57.63 23.13 22.19
C HIS A 133 56.69 23.39 23.37
N THR A 134 56.76 24.60 23.96
CA THR A 134 56.01 24.95 25.16
C THR A 134 54.88 25.92 24.92
N ALA A 135 55.02 26.85 23.96
CA ALA A 135 54.01 27.85 23.63
C ALA A 135 54.32 28.47 22.26
N THR A 136 53.30 29.14 21.67
CA THR A 136 53.36 29.87 20.44
C THR A 136 53.42 31.38 20.72
N TYR A 137 54.36 32.07 20.09
CA TYR A 137 54.63 33.47 20.31
C TYR A 137 54.47 34.27 19.01
N SER A 138 53.94 35.48 19.12
CA SER A 138 54.09 36.51 18.09
C SER A 138 55.27 37.43 18.44
N ILE A 139 56.20 37.60 17.51
CA ILE A 139 57.38 38.46 17.63
C ILE A 139 57.11 39.72 16.83
N PHE A 140 57.12 40.88 17.48
CA PHE A 140 57.03 42.20 16.82
C PHE A 140 58.39 42.87 16.95
N THR A 141 58.88 43.44 15.85
CA THR A 141 60.10 44.18 15.81
C THR A 141 59.83 45.59 15.31
N SER A 142 60.24 46.60 16.06
CA SER A 142 60.10 48.02 15.72
C SER A 142 61.40 48.76 15.78
N LYS A 143 61.53 49.73 14.92
CA LYS A 143 62.69 50.66 14.91
C LYS A 143 62.50 51.71 15.97
N LEU A 144 63.51 51.99 16.75
CA LEU A 144 63.61 53.08 17.69
C LEU A 144 64.58 54.12 17.18
N THR A 145 64.28 55.40 17.32
CA THR A 145 65.16 56.53 16.86
C THR A 145 65.36 57.54 17.96
N ALA A 146 66.62 57.96 18.15
CA ALA A 146 66.95 59.11 18.97
C ALA A 146 68.08 59.89 18.33
N GLY A 147 67.75 61.06 17.76
CA GLY A 147 68.67 61.84 16.96
C GLY A 147 69.11 61.09 15.68
N ASN A 148 70.44 60.87 15.52
CA ASN A 148 70.97 60.10 14.36
C ASN A 148 71.21 58.61 14.66
N LEU A 149 70.90 58.14 15.87
CA LEU A 149 71.09 56.73 16.27
C LEU A 149 69.81 55.93 16.07
N HIS A 150 69.99 54.73 15.64
CA HIS A 150 68.92 53.79 15.37
C HIS A 150 69.13 52.47 16.11
N TRP A 151 68.05 51.92 16.64
CA TRP A 151 68.01 50.61 17.28
C TRP A 151 66.80 49.86 16.82
N TYR A 152 66.81 48.53 17.02
CA TYR A 152 65.62 47.69 16.79
C TYR A 152 65.31 46.97 18.08
N ILE A 153 64.02 46.99 18.45
CA ILE A 153 63.52 46.29 19.62
C ILE A 153 62.55 45.21 19.19
N SER A 154 62.81 43.97 19.54
CA SER A 154 61.93 42.85 19.34
C SER A 154 61.25 42.43 20.67
N ALA A 155 59.96 42.27 20.70
CA ALA A 155 59.19 41.80 21.86
C ALA A 155 58.44 40.53 21.51
N ALA A 156 58.43 39.58 22.42
CA ALA A 156 57.68 38.33 22.26
C ALA A 156 56.39 38.35 23.08
N TYR A 157 55.29 38.11 22.43
CA TYR A 157 53.93 38.02 23.07
C TYR A 157 53.41 36.62 22.95
N ASN A 158 52.98 36.05 24.06
CA ASN A 158 52.38 34.73 24.09
C ASN A 158 50.98 34.77 23.42
N ILE A 159 50.76 33.92 22.46
CA ILE A 159 49.49 33.72 21.75
C ILE A 159 49.00 32.27 21.81
N GLU A 160 49.52 31.50 22.75
CA GLU A 160 49.16 30.08 22.94
C GLU A 160 47.67 29.90 23.19
N ASP A 161 47.03 30.87 23.88
CA ASP A 161 45.59 30.83 24.16
C ASP A 161 44.73 30.69 22.89
N VAL A 162 45.17 31.30 21.76
CA VAL A 162 44.49 31.21 20.46
C VAL A 162 44.53 29.78 19.94
N TYR A 163 45.64 29.06 20.12
CA TYR A 163 45.79 27.67 19.66
C TYR A 163 45.08 26.68 20.59
N GLN A 164 45.10 26.94 21.90
CA GLN A 164 44.33 26.17 22.85
C GLN A 164 42.83 26.31 22.65
N GLU A 165 42.34 27.52 22.37
CA GLU A 165 40.94 27.75 22.05
C GLU A 165 40.51 27.03 20.78
N ARG A 166 41.36 27.03 19.73
CA ARG A 166 41.12 26.21 18.53
C ARG A 166 40.98 24.71 18.87
N THR A 167 41.86 24.18 19.74
CA THR A 167 41.83 22.79 20.12
C THR A 167 40.56 22.45 20.92
N ARG A 168 40.15 23.36 21.84
CA ARG A 168 38.91 23.23 22.60
C ARG A 168 37.68 23.26 21.68
N GLN A 169 37.65 24.18 20.72
CA GLN A 169 36.57 24.26 19.73
C GLN A 169 36.52 23.02 18.87
N PHE A 170 37.64 22.50 18.42
CA PHE A 170 37.70 21.24 17.66
C PHE A 170 37.10 20.05 18.44
N GLN A 171 37.44 19.90 19.74
CA GLN A 171 36.86 18.87 20.59
C GLN A 171 35.35 19.04 20.75
N SER A 172 34.88 20.29 20.93
CA SER A 172 33.46 20.61 21.04
C SER A 172 32.70 20.26 19.76
N PHE A 173 33.23 20.59 18.59
CA PHE A 173 32.65 20.25 17.29
C PHE A 173 32.60 18.72 17.08
N LEU A 174 33.62 17.97 17.46
CA LEU A 174 33.60 16.50 17.38
C LEU A 174 32.45 15.91 18.20
N ILE A 175 32.20 16.44 19.41
CA ILE A 175 31.08 15.97 20.25
C ILE A 175 29.73 16.33 19.61
N ILE A 176 29.60 17.56 19.10
CA ILE A 176 28.37 18.00 18.43
C ILE A 176 28.09 17.16 17.19
N ASP A 177 29.09 16.94 16.33
CA ASP A 177 28.97 16.10 15.13
C ASP A 177 28.56 14.68 15.48
N ALA A 178 29.16 14.09 16.52
CA ALA A 178 28.79 12.76 17.01
C ALA A 178 27.33 12.71 17.50
N CYS A 179 26.88 13.72 18.23
CA CYS A 179 25.47 13.83 18.69
C CYS A 179 24.49 13.97 17.51
N ILE A 180 24.82 14.78 16.50
CA ILE A 180 24.01 14.96 15.30
C ILE A 180 23.89 13.64 14.51
N LEU A 181 24.99 12.92 14.35
CA LEU A 181 24.99 11.63 13.66
C LEU A 181 24.16 10.58 14.41
N LEU A 182 24.28 10.53 15.74
CA LEU A 182 23.47 9.64 16.57
C LEU A 182 21.98 9.98 16.47
N PHE A 183 21.64 11.26 16.61
CA PHE A 183 20.25 11.71 16.47
C PHE A 183 19.69 11.41 15.09
N SER A 184 20.43 11.70 14.03
CA SER A 184 20.04 11.41 12.66
C SER A 184 19.82 9.92 12.43
N TYR A 185 20.68 9.07 12.99
CA TYR A 185 20.50 7.62 12.93
C TYR A 185 19.20 7.16 13.60
N LEU A 186 18.92 7.64 14.81
CA LEU A 186 17.69 7.29 15.54
C LEU A 186 16.45 7.79 14.79
N LEU A 187 16.48 9.01 14.26
CA LEU A 187 15.38 9.58 13.48
C LEU A 187 15.12 8.76 12.21
N LEU A 188 16.14 8.39 11.48
CA LEU A 188 16.01 7.57 10.27
C LEU A 188 15.52 6.15 10.57
N GLN A 189 15.92 5.56 11.69
CA GLN A 189 15.36 4.28 12.15
C GLN A 189 13.86 4.40 12.47
N TYR A 190 13.46 5.49 13.11
CA TYR A 190 12.05 5.78 13.38
C TYR A 190 11.25 5.89 12.07
N ILE A 191 11.68 6.71 11.13
CA ILE A 191 11.05 6.88 9.81
C ILE A 191 10.98 5.53 9.06
N SER A 192 12.07 4.75 9.07
CA SER A 192 12.09 3.43 8.42
C SER A 192 11.07 2.47 9.02
N HIS A 193 10.88 2.51 10.33
CA HIS A 193 9.93 1.62 11.00
C HIS A 193 8.48 2.01 10.75
N TYR A 194 8.15 3.31 10.84
CA TYR A 194 6.77 3.78 10.77
C TYR A 194 6.25 4.02 9.34
N LEU A 195 7.11 4.41 8.39
CA LEU A 195 6.68 4.69 7.02
C LEU A 195 7.08 3.61 6.01
N ILE A 196 8.31 3.11 6.06
CA ILE A 196 8.81 2.24 4.99
C ILE A 196 8.36 0.79 5.18
N LYS A 197 8.40 0.25 6.39
CA LYS A 197 7.98 -1.14 6.66
C LYS A 197 6.51 -1.43 6.32
N PRO A 198 5.54 -0.57 6.71
CA PRO A 198 4.16 -0.77 6.34
C PRO A 198 3.93 -0.81 4.83
N ILE A 199 4.57 0.11 4.07
CA ILE A 199 4.49 0.12 2.60
C ILE A 199 5.07 -1.16 1.99
N GLN A 200 6.17 -1.69 2.54
CA GLN A 200 6.73 -2.97 2.10
C GLN A 200 5.74 -4.12 2.35
N LYS A 201 5.07 -4.13 3.51
CA LYS A 201 4.05 -5.13 3.82
C LYS A 201 2.85 -5.06 2.86
N LEU A 202 2.38 -3.85 2.53
CA LEU A 202 1.36 -3.64 1.50
C LEU A 202 1.77 -4.25 0.16
N ASN A 203 3.01 -4.00 -0.28
CA ASN A 203 3.53 -4.55 -1.53
C ASN A 203 3.64 -6.09 -1.49
N GLU A 204 4.12 -6.68 -0.40
CA GLU A 204 4.21 -8.14 -0.20
C GLU A 204 2.81 -8.78 -0.25
N THR A 205 1.84 -8.22 0.50
CA THR A 205 0.45 -8.69 0.47
C THR A 205 -0.16 -8.58 -0.93
N SER A 206 0.10 -7.47 -1.65
CA SER A 206 -0.35 -7.31 -3.04
C SER A 206 0.19 -8.40 -3.96
N GLN A 207 1.47 -8.78 -3.81
CA GLN A 207 2.07 -9.87 -4.58
C GLN A 207 1.45 -11.22 -4.25
N HIS A 208 1.16 -11.50 -2.97
CA HIS A 208 0.50 -12.73 -2.55
C HIS A 208 -0.92 -12.84 -3.13
N ILE A 209 -1.69 -11.75 -3.11
CA ILE A 209 -3.03 -11.70 -3.73
C ILE A 209 -2.93 -11.93 -5.25
N ALA A 210 -1.96 -11.32 -5.94
CA ALA A 210 -1.74 -11.52 -7.36
C ALA A 210 -1.37 -12.97 -7.72
N LEU A 211 -0.72 -13.71 -6.80
CA LEU A 211 -0.41 -15.13 -6.94
C LEU A 211 -1.58 -16.06 -6.56
N GLY A 212 -2.75 -15.50 -6.23
CA GLY A 212 -3.97 -16.28 -5.94
C GLY A 212 -4.27 -16.50 -4.46
N ASN A 213 -3.47 -15.95 -3.54
CA ASN A 213 -3.77 -16.01 -2.11
C ASN A 213 -4.68 -14.84 -1.71
N TYR A 214 -5.96 -14.92 -2.08
CA TYR A 214 -6.94 -13.84 -1.86
C TYR A 214 -7.33 -13.62 -0.39
N LYS A 215 -6.94 -14.54 0.54
CA LYS A 215 -7.23 -14.42 1.98
C LYS A 215 -6.24 -13.57 2.74
N GLU A 216 -5.13 -13.21 2.12
CA GLU A 216 -4.09 -12.39 2.74
C GLU A 216 -4.61 -10.97 2.99
N ARG A 217 -4.27 -10.39 4.16
CA ARG A 217 -4.61 -9.02 4.52
C ARG A 217 -3.38 -8.33 5.09
N THR A 218 -3.34 -7.02 4.94
CA THR A 218 -2.22 -6.21 5.43
C THR A 218 -2.19 -6.13 6.94
N ASN A 219 -3.36 -5.99 7.59
CA ASN A 219 -3.52 -5.85 9.04
C ASN A 219 -2.60 -4.77 9.64
N ILE A 220 -2.40 -3.65 8.94
CA ILE A 220 -1.61 -2.52 9.42
C ILE A 220 -2.53 -1.65 10.26
N GLN A 221 -2.18 -1.50 11.55
CA GLN A 221 -2.88 -0.62 12.48
C GLN A 221 -2.09 0.68 12.58
N SER A 222 -2.52 1.70 11.87
CA SER A 222 -2.02 3.07 11.94
C SER A 222 -3.19 4.03 11.81
N ASP A 223 -3.11 5.18 12.48
CA ASP A 223 -4.14 6.23 12.42
C ASP A 223 -3.78 7.34 11.42
N ASP A 224 -2.81 7.09 10.55
CA ASP A 224 -2.34 7.98 9.49
C ASP A 224 -2.84 7.54 8.09
N GLU A 225 -2.37 8.23 7.04
CA GLU A 225 -2.70 7.95 5.64
C GLU A 225 -2.29 6.53 5.21
N VAL A 226 -1.27 5.94 5.85
CA VAL A 226 -0.84 4.56 5.59
C VAL A 226 -1.85 3.56 6.14
N GLY A 227 -2.43 3.86 7.30
CA GLY A 227 -3.52 3.08 7.88
C GLY A 227 -4.80 3.15 7.05
N GLU A 228 -5.16 4.33 6.52
CA GLU A 228 -6.31 4.51 5.63
C GLU A 228 -6.10 3.74 4.31
N LEU A 229 -4.91 3.83 3.73
CA LEU A 229 -4.53 3.06 2.54
C LEU A 229 -4.62 1.55 2.79
N SER A 230 -4.16 1.08 3.96
CA SER A 230 -4.25 -0.32 4.36
C SER A 230 -5.69 -0.81 4.44
N LYS A 231 -6.59 -0.04 5.06
CA LYS A 231 -8.02 -0.36 5.14
C LYS A 231 -8.66 -0.43 3.75
N SER A 232 -8.38 0.55 2.90
CA SER A 232 -8.87 0.57 1.52
C SER A 232 -8.39 -0.62 0.71
N PHE A 233 -7.12 -1.02 0.89
CA PHE A 233 -6.53 -2.19 0.27
C PHE A 233 -7.19 -3.49 0.76
N ASP A 234 -7.41 -3.64 2.07
CA ASP A 234 -8.06 -4.82 2.65
C ASP A 234 -9.52 -4.94 2.19
N HIS A 235 -10.27 -3.83 2.07
CA HIS A 235 -11.61 -3.81 1.45
C HIS A 235 -11.60 -4.26 -0.02
N MET A 236 -10.61 -3.82 -0.79
CA MET A 236 -10.44 -4.29 -2.17
C MET A 236 -10.16 -5.81 -2.19
N ALA A 237 -9.32 -6.31 -1.29
CA ALA A 237 -9.01 -7.73 -1.18
C ALA A 237 -10.25 -8.55 -0.79
N ASP A 238 -11.12 -8.03 0.11
CA ASP A 238 -12.40 -8.67 0.46
C ASP A 238 -13.32 -8.79 -0.77
N ALA A 239 -13.42 -7.73 -1.57
CA ALA A 239 -14.23 -7.76 -2.80
C ALA A 239 -13.69 -8.75 -3.83
N ILE A 240 -12.37 -8.84 -4.00
CA ILE A 240 -11.73 -9.82 -4.89
C ILE A 240 -12.00 -11.24 -4.40
N GLU A 241 -11.83 -11.54 -3.10
CA GLU A 241 -12.09 -12.86 -2.52
C GLU A 241 -13.55 -13.29 -2.72
N ALA A 242 -14.49 -12.37 -2.45
CA ALA A 242 -15.91 -12.63 -2.66
C ALA A 242 -16.23 -12.94 -4.13
N ASN A 243 -15.73 -12.12 -5.06
CA ASN A 243 -15.93 -12.33 -6.50
C ASN A 243 -15.29 -13.64 -6.99
N MET A 244 -14.08 -13.97 -6.54
CA MET A 244 -13.41 -15.22 -6.91
C MET A 244 -14.15 -16.44 -6.37
N THR A 245 -14.68 -16.35 -5.14
CA THR A 245 -15.50 -17.42 -4.55
C THR A 245 -16.78 -17.62 -5.34
N GLN A 246 -17.46 -16.55 -5.71
CA GLN A 246 -18.67 -16.58 -6.54
C GLN A 246 -18.39 -17.19 -7.94
N LEU A 247 -17.31 -16.74 -8.60
CA LEU A 247 -16.90 -17.28 -9.91
C LEU A 247 -16.61 -18.78 -9.82
N LYS A 248 -15.93 -19.23 -8.76
CA LYS A 248 -15.65 -20.64 -8.54
C LYS A 248 -16.94 -21.45 -8.36
N GLN A 249 -17.88 -20.98 -7.55
CA GLN A 249 -19.18 -21.62 -7.38
C GLN A 249 -19.97 -21.70 -8.68
N GLN A 250 -19.95 -20.63 -9.48
CA GLN A 250 -20.61 -20.65 -10.80
C GLN A 250 -19.95 -21.64 -11.77
N ALA A 251 -18.61 -21.73 -11.76
CA ALA A 251 -17.88 -22.69 -12.58
C ALA A 251 -18.20 -24.15 -12.17
N GLU A 252 -18.18 -24.44 -10.87
CA GLU A 252 -18.53 -25.77 -10.33
C GLU A 252 -19.97 -26.16 -10.64
N ALA A 253 -20.92 -25.22 -10.50
CA ALA A 253 -22.32 -25.45 -10.86
C ALA A 253 -22.48 -25.73 -12.37
N LYS A 254 -21.76 -24.99 -13.23
CA LYS A 254 -21.75 -25.20 -14.68
C LYS A 254 -21.16 -26.53 -15.05
N GLU A 255 -20.06 -26.98 -14.43
CA GLU A 255 -19.46 -28.29 -14.65
C GLU A 255 -20.41 -29.41 -14.24
N ALA A 256 -21.02 -29.33 -13.05
CA ALA A 256 -22.00 -30.31 -12.56
C ALA A 256 -23.20 -30.41 -13.51
N PHE A 257 -23.72 -29.28 -13.99
CA PHE A 257 -24.79 -29.19 -14.96
C PHE A 257 -24.41 -29.90 -16.28
N MET A 258 -23.24 -29.60 -16.84
CA MET A 258 -22.76 -30.24 -18.08
C MET A 258 -22.52 -31.75 -17.90
N GLY A 259 -22.02 -32.17 -16.76
CA GLY A 259 -21.86 -33.59 -16.41
C GLY A 259 -23.20 -34.34 -16.39
N SER A 260 -24.22 -33.78 -15.72
CA SER A 260 -25.57 -34.32 -15.65
C SER A 260 -26.24 -34.38 -17.02
N PHE A 261 -26.11 -33.31 -17.82
CA PHE A 261 -26.63 -33.26 -19.19
C PHE A 261 -26.02 -34.33 -20.10
N SER A 262 -24.69 -34.46 -20.05
CA SER A 262 -23.99 -35.49 -20.83
C SER A 262 -24.48 -36.91 -20.48
N HIS A 263 -24.70 -37.17 -19.19
CA HIS A 263 -25.21 -38.45 -18.73
C HIS A 263 -26.65 -38.70 -19.18
N GLU A 264 -27.55 -37.72 -19.11
CA GLU A 264 -28.95 -37.82 -19.54
C GLU A 264 -29.14 -37.94 -21.05
N ILE A 265 -28.17 -37.44 -21.86
CA ILE A 265 -28.12 -37.70 -23.32
C ILE A 265 -27.59 -39.10 -23.63
N LYS A 266 -26.52 -39.55 -22.94
CA LYS A 266 -25.87 -40.82 -23.24
C LYS A 266 -26.78 -42.01 -23.06
N THR A 267 -27.65 -41.99 -22.04
CA THR A 267 -28.56 -43.11 -21.73
C THR A 267 -29.54 -43.39 -22.86
N PRO A 268 -30.39 -42.45 -23.35
CA PRO A 268 -31.29 -42.69 -24.46
C PRO A 268 -30.55 -42.98 -25.78
N MET A 269 -29.43 -42.33 -26.05
CA MET A 269 -28.59 -42.60 -27.24
C MET A 269 -28.13 -44.08 -27.25
N THR A 270 -27.65 -44.57 -26.12
CA THR A 270 -27.19 -45.98 -26.02
C THR A 270 -28.36 -46.95 -26.25
N ALA A 271 -29.55 -46.65 -25.71
CA ALA A 271 -30.73 -47.49 -25.93
C ALA A 271 -31.18 -47.47 -27.43
N ILE A 272 -31.25 -46.28 -28.05
CA ILE A 272 -31.57 -46.13 -29.46
C ILE A 272 -30.60 -46.94 -30.34
N LEU A 273 -29.29 -46.77 -30.12
CA LEU A 273 -28.25 -47.49 -30.85
C LEU A 273 -28.33 -48.99 -30.62
N GLY A 274 -28.56 -49.46 -29.39
CA GLY A 274 -28.67 -50.86 -29.06
C GLY A 274 -29.87 -51.57 -29.71
N PHE A 275 -31.07 -50.94 -29.65
CA PHE A 275 -32.24 -51.49 -30.32
C PHE A 275 -32.14 -51.38 -31.86
N ALA A 276 -31.56 -50.32 -32.37
CA ALA A 276 -31.30 -50.17 -33.81
C ALA A 276 -30.31 -51.23 -34.34
N ASP A 277 -29.24 -51.53 -33.57
CA ASP A 277 -28.27 -52.57 -33.94
C ASP A 277 -28.87 -53.98 -33.83
N MET A 278 -29.72 -54.21 -32.82
CA MET A 278 -30.49 -55.45 -32.72
C MET A 278 -31.36 -55.66 -33.92
N LEU A 279 -32.13 -54.65 -34.36
CA LEU A 279 -32.96 -54.72 -35.55
C LEU A 279 -32.17 -54.90 -36.85
N ARG A 280 -30.93 -54.42 -36.89
CA ARG A 280 -30.02 -54.55 -38.02
C ARG A 280 -29.40 -55.92 -38.14
N THR A 281 -29.04 -56.53 -36.98
CA THR A 281 -28.17 -57.71 -36.91
C THR A 281 -28.96 -59.00 -36.80
N TYR A 282 -30.14 -58.99 -36.22
CA TYR A 282 -30.94 -60.17 -35.96
C TYR A 282 -32.26 -60.16 -36.74
N ASP A 283 -32.64 -61.32 -37.22
CA ASP A 283 -33.99 -61.48 -37.77
C ASP A 283 -34.97 -61.69 -36.61
N CYS A 284 -35.75 -60.65 -36.31
CA CYS A 284 -36.68 -60.61 -35.20
C CYS A 284 -38.11 -60.87 -35.67
N ASP A 285 -38.92 -61.53 -34.82
CA ASP A 285 -40.34 -61.64 -34.98
C ASP A 285 -41.05 -60.26 -35.02
N VAL A 286 -42.28 -60.25 -35.51
CA VAL A 286 -43.02 -59.00 -35.73
C VAL A 286 -43.23 -58.24 -34.41
N GLU A 287 -43.48 -58.93 -33.30
CA GLU A 287 -43.71 -58.30 -31.97
C GLU A 287 -42.42 -57.67 -31.42
N THR A 288 -41.30 -58.40 -31.47
CA THR A 288 -40.00 -57.91 -31.04
C THR A 288 -39.55 -56.73 -31.88
N ARG A 289 -39.74 -56.77 -33.17
CA ARG A 289 -39.46 -55.66 -34.11
C ARG A 289 -40.26 -54.41 -33.75
N ARG A 290 -41.55 -54.58 -33.45
CA ARG A 290 -42.44 -53.47 -33.07
C ARG A 290 -42.03 -52.87 -31.73
N LYS A 291 -41.75 -53.70 -30.72
CA LYS A 291 -41.27 -53.25 -29.41
C LYS A 291 -39.96 -52.47 -29.50
N ALA A 292 -39.00 -52.95 -30.29
CA ALA A 292 -37.74 -52.27 -30.52
C ALA A 292 -37.92 -50.89 -31.22
N ALA A 293 -38.79 -50.84 -32.24
CA ALA A 293 -39.12 -49.61 -32.95
C ALA A 293 -39.82 -48.62 -32.00
N ASP A 294 -40.76 -49.09 -31.15
CA ASP A 294 -41.44 -48.25 -30.14
C ASP A 294 -40.46 -47.71 -29.08
N TYR A 295 -39.46 -48.47 -28.67
CA TYR A 295 -38.40 -48.00 -27.78
C TYR A 295 -37.53 -46.94 -28.43
N ILE A 296 -37.07 -47.14 -29.69
CA ILE A 296 -36.29 -46.16 -30.45
C ILE A 296 -37.08 -44.85 -30.59
N TYR A 297 -38.36 -44.94 -30.94
CA TYR A 297 -39.23 -43.78 -31.10
C TYR A 297 -39.40 -43.00 -29.79
N THR A 298 -39.66 -43.73 -28.68
CA THR A 298 -39.88 -43.13 -27.36
C THR A 298 -38.64 -42.45 -26.83
N GLU A 299 -37.46 -43.08 -26.93
CA GLU A 299 -36.22 -42.51 -26.52
C GLU A 299 -35.76 -41.34 -27.41
N GLY A 300 -36.04 -41.42 -28.73
CA GLY A 300 -35.85 -40.31 -29.68
C GLY A 300 -36.70 -39.07 -29.34
N LYS A 301 -37.98 -39.29 -29.02
CA LYS A 301 -38.89 -38.22 -28.57
C LYS A 301 -38.45 -37.61 -27.26
N ARG A 302 -37.95 -38.43 -26.31
CA ARG A 302 -37.38 -37.98 -25.03
C ARG A 302 -36.14 -37.11 -25.27
N LEU A 303 -35.22 -37.54 -26.15
CA LEU A 303 -34.02 -36.79 -26.47
C LEU A 303 -34.33 -35.42 -27.12
N ASN A 304 -35.32 -35.39 -28.02
CA ASN A 304 -35.80 -34.16 -28.64
C ASN A 304 -36.38 -33.18 -27.58
N SER A 305 -37.22 -33.70 -26.66
CA SER A 305 -37.75 -32.90 -25.53
C SER A 305 -36.66 -32.34 -24.62
N LEU A 306 -35.65 -33.18 -24.29
CA LEU A 306 -34.50 -32.75 -23.50
C LEU A 306 -33.72 -31.63 -24.20
N SER A 307 -33.49 -31.73 -25.52
CA SER A 307 -32.81 -30.72 -26.32
C SER A 307 -33.57 -29.38 -26.34
N HIS A 308 -34.90 -29.42 -26.55
CA HIS A 308 -35.73 -28.22 -26.50
C HIS A 308 -35.69 -27.53 -25.11
N THR A 309 -35.86 -28.32 -24.05
CA THR A 309 -35.80 -27.80 -22.68
C THR A 309 -34.46 -27.21 -22.34
N MET A 310 -33.36 -27.77 -22.86
CA MET A 310 -32.02 -27.22 -22.73
C MET A 310 -31.84 -25.88 -23.47
N MET A 311 -32.39 -25.78 -24.71
CA MET A 311 -32.37 -24.54 -25.48
C MET A 311 -33.14 -23.43 -24.75
N ASP A 312 -34.32 -23.76 -24.17
CA ASP A 312 -35.09 -22.80 -23.38
C ASP A 312 -34.28 -22.29 -22.18
N LEU A 313 -33.60 -23.17 -21.45
CA LEU A 313 -32.75 -22.78 -20.31
C LEU A 313 -31.57 -21.90 -20.73
N LEU A 314 -30.90 -22.20 -21.86
CA LEU A 314 -29.76 -21.44 -22.36
C LEU A 314 -30.22 -20.04 -22.84
N SER A 315 -31.33 -19.96 -23.56
CA SER A 315 -31.87 -18.70 -24.07
C SER A 315 -32.26 -17.74 -22.94
N LEU A 316 -32.83 -18.27 -21.84
CA LEU A 316 -33.17 -17.52 -20.62
C LEU A 316 -31.92 -17.00 -19.87
N ASN A 317 -30.75 -17.61 -20.08
CA ASN A 317 -29.52 -17.15 -19.46
C ASN A 317 -28.83 -16.03 -20.28
N GLU A 318 -28.96 -16.02 -21.59
CA GLU A 318 -28.33 -15.04 -22.48
C GLU A 318 -29.15 -13.78 -22.70
N ASN A 319 -30.50 -13.92 -22.78
CA ASN A 319 -31.40 -12.81 -23.04
C ASN A 319 -32.54 -12.82 -22.03
N THR A 320 -32.58 -11.84 -21.15
CA THR A 320 -33.72 -11.64 -20.24
C THR A 320 -34.85 -10.94 -21.03
N PRO A 321 -35.98 -11.64 -21.31
CA PRO A 321 -37.08 -11.02 -22.02
C PRO A 321 -37.68 -9.87 -21.24
N ALA A 322 -38.10 -8.81 -21.96
CA ALA A 322 -38.77 -7.69 -21.32
C ALA A 322 -40.10 -8.13 -20.71
N LEU A 323 -40.36 -7.71 -19.47
CA LEU A 323 -41.63 -7.90 -18.80
C LEU A 323 -42.62 -6.84 -19.32
N CYS A 324 -43.84 -7.24 -19.56
CA CYS A 324 -44.93 -6.41 -20.04
C CYS A 324 -46.23 -6.74 -19.30
N ASN A 325 -47.28 -6.03 -19.58
CA ASN A 325 -48.62 -6.26 -19.03
C ASN A 325 -49.22 -7.51 -19.65
N VAL A 326 -49.48 -8.55 -18.86
CA VAL A 326 -50.05 -9.82 -19.32
C VAL A 326 -51.40 -10.03 -18.62
N CYS A 327 -52.45 -10.23 -19.42
CA CYS A 327 -53.75 -10.60 -18.91
C CYS A 327 -53.77 -12.08 -18.48
N VAL A 328 -54.11 -12.34 -17.22
CA VAL A 328 -54.19 -13.72 -16.69
C VAL A 328 -55.24 -14.54 -17.40
N ASP A 329 -56.37 -13.97 -17.79
CA ASP A 329 -57.47 -14.66 -18.48
C ASP A 329 -57.02 -15.22 -19.86
N ASP A 330 -56.14 -14.49 -20.58
CA ASP A 330 -55.60 -14.93 -21.85
C ASP A 330 -54.70 -16.17 -21.68
N ILE A 331 -53.85 -16.15 -20.64
CA ILE A 331 -52.96 -17.28 -20.30
C ILE A 331 -53.78 -18.50 -19.89
N ILE A 332 -54.77 -18.34 -19.03
CA ILE A 332 -55.63 -19.42 -18.59
C ILE A 332 -56.43 -19.99 -19.74
N THR A 333 -56.92 -19.16 -20.66
CA THR A 333 -57.63 -19.59 -21.86
C THR A 333 -56.71 -20.40 -22.80
N ALA A 334 -55.46 -19.94 -22.99
CA ALA A 334 -54.46 -20.66 -23.78
C ALA A 334 -54.10 -22.03 -23.14
N LEU A 335 -53.92 -22.08 -21.81
CA LEU A 335 -53.70 -23.33 -21.09
C LEU A 335 -54.89 -24.33 -21.18
N LYS A 336 -56.10 -23.85 -20.98
CA LYS A 336 -57.32 -24.68 -21.16
C LYS A 336 -57.40 -25.25 -22.56
N LYS A 337 -57.12 -24.46 -23.61
CA LYS A 337 -57.11 -24.93 -25.00
C LYS A 337 -56.00 -25.94 -25.23
N TYR A 338 -54.82 -25.76 -24.65
CA TYR A 338 -53.67 -26.67 -24.79
C TYR A 338 -54.02 -28.06 -24.22
N TYR A 339 -54.63 -28.11 -23.01
CA TYR A 339 -54.97 -29.36 -22.34
C TYR A 339 -56.29 -30.02 -22.83
N GLN A 340 -57.21 -29.30 -23.52
CA GLN A 340 -58.38 -29.88 -24.12
C GLN A 340 -58.09 -30.90 -25.22
N GLY A 341 -56.94 -30.81 -25.87
CA GLY A 341 -56.48 -31.75 -26.91
C GLY A 341 -55.59 -32.86 -26.43
N THR A 342 -55.29 -32.92 -25.12
CA THR A 342 -54.35 -33.84 -24.53
C THR A 342 -55.13 -34.93 -23.74
N ASP A 343 -54.79 -36.19 -23.95
CA ASP A 343 -55.40 -37.32 -23.22
C ASP A 343 -54.87 -37.27 -21.76
N CYS A 344 -55.49 -36.42 -20.91
CA CYS A 344 -55.15 -36.29 -19.49
C CYS A 344 -55.96 -37.33 -18.67
N SER A 345 -55.33 -38.18 -17.94
CA SER A 345 -55.97 -39.17 -17.04
C SER A 345 -56.53 -38.53 -15.77
N CYS A 346 -56.14 -37.28 -15.43
CA CYS A 346 -56.61 -36.53 -14.26
C CYS A 346 -57.58 -35.42 -14.62
N ARG A 347 -58.32 -34.95 -13.61
CA ARG A 347 -59.29 -33.82 -13.75
C ARG A 347 -58.56 -32.48 -13.51
N LEU A 348 -58.54 -31.62 -14.53
CA LEU A 348 -57.99 -30.27 -14.42
C LEU A 348 -59.11 -29.25 -14.11
N GLU A 349 -58.89 -28.45 -13.07
CA GLU A 349 -59.85 -27.38 -12.69
C GLU A 349 -59.06 -26.04 -12.56
N PHE A 350 -59.60 -24.98 -13.17
CA PHE A 350 -58.99 -23.66 -13.20
C PHE A 350 -59.95 -22.66 -12.49
N ILE A 351 -59.49 -22.15 -11.32
CA ILE A 351 -60.18 -21.16 -10.50
C ILE A 351 -59.25 -19.96 -10.34
N CYS A 352 -59.28 -19.04 -11.31
CA CYS A 352 -58.37 -17.91 -11.36
C CYS A 352 -59.17 -16.60 -11.42
N ALA A 353 -58.79 -15.63 -10.59
CA ALA A 353 -59.30 -14.30 -10.64
C ALA A 353 -58.73 -13.54 -11.85
N SER A 354 -59.55 -12.72 -12.49
CA SER A 354 -59.08 -11.82 -13.56
C SER A 354 -58.16 -10.75 -13.03
N ALA A 355 -56.99 -10.62 -13.63
CA ALA A 355 -56.01 -9.58 -13.28
C ALA A 355 -55.01 -9.36 -14.44
N VAL A 356 -54.30 -8.23 -14.39
CA VAL A 356 -53.14 -7.95 -15.25
C VAL A 356 -51.88 -8.02 -14.39
N VAL A 357 -50.93 -8.87 -14.79
CA VAL A 357 -49.67 -9.07 -14.06
C VAL A 357 -48.47 -8.60 -14.88
N LEU A 358 -47.43 -8.16 -14.22
CA LEU A 358 -46.17 -7.83 -14.84
C LEU A 358 -45.40 -9.14 -15.15
N SER A 359 -45.37 -9.54 -16.41
CA SER A 359 -44.77 -10.78 -16.85
C SER A 359 -44.41 -10.73 -18.35
N ASN A 360 -43.96 -11.87 -18.89
CA ASN A 360 -43.88 -12.13 -20.32
C ASN A 360 -44.83 -13.28 -20.64
N GLN A 361 -45.62 -13.15 -21.70
CA GLN A 361 -46.68 -14.11 -22.06
C GLN A 361 -46.13 -15.53 -22.26
N GLU A 362 -45.00 -15.66 -22.96
CA GLU A 362 -44.36 -16.97 -23.23
C GLU A 362 -43.78 -17.57 -21.97
N LEU A 363 -43.15 -16.76 -21.13
CA LEU A 363 -42.54 -17.20 -19.86
C LEU A 363 -43.62 -17.67 -18.89
N LEU A 364 -44.68 -16.90 -18.72
CA LEU A 364 -45.77 -17.26 -17.81
C LEU A 364 -46.48 -18.54 -18.29
N PHE A 365 -46.74 -18.68 -19.59
CA PHE A 365 -47.30 -19.89 -20.17
C PHE A 365 -46.37 -21.08 -19.93
N THR A 366 -45.08 -20.96 -20.22
CA THR A 366 -44.08 -21.99 -20.03
C THR A 366 -43.94 -22.42 -18.58
N MET A 367 -43.95 -21.46 -17.64
CA MET A 367 -43.89 -21.73 -16.20
C MET A 367 -45.12 -22.50 -15.72
N LEU A 368 -46.30 -22.00 -15.98
CA LEU A 368 -47.53 -22.65 -15.58
C LEU A 368 -47.67 -24.06 -16.22
N ARG A 369 -47.34 -24.19 -17.51
CA ARG A 369 -47.32 -25.49 -18.18
C ARG A 369 -46.40 -26.50 -17.48
N ASN A 370 -45.16 -26.10 -17.15
CA ASN A 370 -44.23 -26.99 -16.44
C ASN A 370 -44.72 -27.41 -15.05
N LEU A 371 -45.37 -26.48 -14.32
CA LEU A 371 -45.95 -26.79 -13.01
C LEU A 371 -47.16 -27.74 -13.14
N ILE A 372 -48.05 -27.52 -14.12
CA ILE A 372 -49.22 -28.36 -14.39
C ILE A 372 -48.81 -29.73 -14.87
N ASP A 373 -47.83 -29.84 -15.80
CA ASP A 373 -47.29 -31.09 -16.30
C ASP A 373 -46.69 -31.93 -15.17
N ASN A 374 -46.01 -31.31 -14.20
CA ASN A 374 -45.47 -32.00 -13.03
C ASN A 374 -46.60 -32.51 -12.12
N ALA A 375 -47.64 -31.72 -11.88
CA ALA A 375 -48.83 -32.12 -11.11
C ALA A 375 -49.54 -33.30 -11.78
N ILE A 376 -49.75 -33.27 -13.10
CA ILE A 376 -50.34 -34.40 -13.87
C ILE A 376 -49.52 -35.68 -13.73
N LYS A 377 -48.18 -35.57 -13.86
CA LYS A 377 -47.28 -36.75 -13.73
C LYS A 377 -47.25 -37.31 -12.31
N ALA A 378 -47.42 -36.49 -11.28
CA ALA A 378 -47.48 -36.92 -9.89
C ALA A 378 -48.83 -37.56 -9.55
N SER A 379 -49.89 -37.23 -10.23
CA SER A 379 -51.26 -37.69 -9.98
C SER A 379 -51.56 -39.02 -10.65
N SER A 380 -52.55 -39.76 -10.09
CA SER A 380 -53.12 -40.97 -10.64
C SER A 380 -54.41 -40.67 -11.38
N ASP A 381 -54.98 -41.66 -12.08
CA ASP A 381 -56.21 -41.51 -12.82
C ASP A 381 -57.36 -40.98 -11.96
N ARG A 382 -58.05 -39.95 -12.48
CA ARG A 382 -59.19 -39.23 -11.85
C ARG A 382 -58.87 -38.36 -10.66
N GLN A 383 -57.63 -38.21 -10.21
CA GLN A 383 -57.25 -37.23 -9.19
C GLN A 383 -57.41 -35.81 -9.69
N LEU A 384 -57.67 -34.88 -8.78
CA LEU A 384 -57.84 -33.47 -9.09
C LEU A 384 -56.49 -32.74 -9.13
N VAL A 385 -56.26 -31.98 -10.19
CA VAL A 385 -55.22 -30.95 -10.27
C VAL A 385 -55.87 -29.59 -10.36
N LEU A 386 -55.81 -28.80 -9.29
CA LEU A 386 -56.41 -27.50 -9.18
C LEU A 386 -55.40 -26.38 -9.42
N ILE A 387 -55.71 -25.54 -10.42
CA ILE A 387 -54.97 -24.32 -10.72
C ILE A 387 -55.74 -23.16 -10.16
N LYS A 388 -55.20 -22.52 -9.09
CA LYS A 388 -55.86 -21.42 -8.38
C LYS A 388 -55.06 -20.13 -8.56
N GLY A 389 -55.79 -19.02 -8.84
CA GLY A 389 -55.19 -17.70 -8.95
C GLY A 389 -56.00 -16.71 -8.10
N VAL A 390 -55.32 -16.02 -7.17
CA VAL A 390 -55.97 -15.07 -6.26
C VAL A 390 -55.14 -13.77 -6.16
N VAL A 391 -55.82 -12.65 -6.15
CA VAL A 391 -55.21 -11.35 -5.93
C VAL A 391 -55.13 -11.06 -4.44
N TYR A 392 -53.93 -10.74 -3.93
CA TYR A 392 -53.65 -10.26 -2.58
C TYR A 392 -52.95 -8.91 -2.69
N GLU A 393 -53.68 -7.84 -2.36
CA GLU A 393 -53.19 -6.45 -2.43
C GLU A 393 -52.61 -6.10 -3.83
N ARG A 394 -51.30 -6.06 -3.98
CA ARG A 394 -50.56 -5.79 -5.25
C ARG A 394 -49.93 -7.01 -5.87
N MET A 395 -50.21 -8.18 -5.33
CA MET A 395 -49.58 -9.43 -5.79
C MET A 395 -50.65 -10.40 -6.26
N TYR A 396 -50.37 -11.12 -7.32
CA TYR A 396 -51.19 -12.22 -7.81
C TYR A 396 -50.51 -13.55 -7.41
N GLN A 397 -51.15 -14.34 -6.58
CA GLN A 397 -50.67 -15.66 -6.20
C GLN A 397 -51.25 -16.72 -7.13
N PHE A 398 -50.40 -17.43 -7.83
CA PHE A 398 -50.71 -18.69 -8.50
C PHE A 398 -50.45 -19.84 -7.55
N SER A 399 -51.34 -20.85 -7.54
CA SER A 399 -51.16 -22.09 -6.78
C SER A 399 -51.59 -23.28 -7.64
N ILE A 400 -50.72 -24.23 -7.82
CA ILE A 400 -50.99 -25.51 -8.48
C ILE A 400 -51.02 -26.57 -7.41
N ILE A 401 -52.15 -27.23 -7.22
CA ILE A 401 -52.44 -28.17 -6.15
C ILE A 401 -52.76 -29.52 -6.76
N ASP A 402 -52.00 -30.54 -6.41
CA ASP A 402 -52.27 -31.94 -6.81
C ASP A 402 -52.48 -32.83 -5.59
N GLU A 403 -53.22 -33.93 -5.78
CA GLU A 403 -53.43 -35.00 -4.81
C GLU A 403 -52.53 -36.21 -5.08
N GLY A 404 -51.36 -35.95 -5.71
CA GLY A 404 -50.44 -36.99 -6.16
C GLY A 404 -49.63 -37.64 -5.05
N ILE A 405 -48.53 -38.26 -5.44
CA ILE A 405 -47.62 -38.99 -4.56
C ILE A 405 -46.87 -38.12 -3.52
N GLY A 406 -46.86 -36.80 -3.73
CA GLY A 406 -46.10 -35.89 -2.88
C GLY A 406 -44.58 -36.11 -2.88
N MET A 407 -43.88 -35.38 -2.02
CA MET A 407 -42.44 -35.40 -1.85
C MET A 407 -42.07 -35.43 -0.36
N ASN A 408 -40.97 -36.06 -0.02
CA ASN A 408 -40.38 -35.95 1.32
C ASN A 408 -39.56 -34.62 1.43
N GLU A 409 -39.16 -34.25 2.63
CA GLU A 409 -38.47 -32.97 2.90
C GLU A 409 -37.15 -32.80 2.08
N LYS A 410 -36.37 -33.86 1.95
CA LYS A 410 -35.15 -33.91 1.16
C LYS A 410 -35.41 -33.71 -0.33
N ASP A 411 -36.48 -34.31 -0.84
CA ASP A 411 -36.86 -34.17 -2.25
C ASP A 411 -37.34 -32.74 -2.55
N VAL A 412 -38.03 -32.10 -1.60
CA VAL A 412 -38.45 -30.71 -1.71
C VAL A 412 -37.25 -29.77 -1.80
N GLU A 413 -36.22 -29.94 -0.96
CA GLU A 413 -34.99 -29.14 -1.00
C GLU A 413 -34.26 -29.24 -2.35
N MET A 414 -34.28 -30.42 -2.95
CA MET A 414 -33.54 -30.70 -4.20
C MET A 414 -34.41 -30.54 -5.45
N ALA A 415 -35.71 -30.33 -5.31
CA ALA A 415 -36.67 -30.33 -6.45
C ALA A 415 -36.39 -29.28 -7.51
N LEU A 416 -35.75 -28.17 -7.12
CA LEU A 416 -35.39 -27.03 -8.00
C LEU A 416 -34.02 -27.21 -8.67
N GLU A 417 -33.24 -28.23 -8.27
CA GLU A 417 -31.93 -28.51 -8.88
C GLU A 417 -32.12 -29.18 -10.26
N PRO A 418 -31.34 -28.74 -11.28
CA PRO A 418 -31.42 -29.34 -12.61
C PRO A 418 -31.13 -30.84 -12.59
N PHE A 419 -31.91 -31.60 -13.36
CA PHE A 419 -31.84 -33.08 -13.50
C PHE A 419 -32.16 -33.86 -12.22
N TYR A 420 -32.66 -33.18 -11.17
CA TYR A 420 -33.09 -33.87 -9.98
C TYR A 420 -34.44 -34.59 -10.22
N MET A 421 -34.55 -35.83 -9.77
CA MET A 421 -35.76 -36.66 -9.83
C MET A 421 -35.83 -37.52 -8.57
N ALA A 422 -36.92 -37.40 -7.80
CA ALA A 422 -37.15 -38.18 -6.58
C ALA A 422 -37.23 -39.69 -6.89
N ASP A 423 -37.91 -40.06 -8.00
CA ASP A 423 -37.93 -41.43 -8.51
C ASP A 423 -37.52 -41.44 -9.99
N LYS A 424 -36.25 -41.84 -10.24
CA LYS A 424 -35.68 -41.95 -11.59
C LYS A 424 -36.38 -42.95 -12.48
N SER A 425 -36.95 -44.02 -11.91
CA SER A 425 -37.57 -45.10 -12.69
C SER A 425 -38.95 -44.72 -13.22
N ARG A 426 -39.73 -44.06 -12.41
CA ARG A 426 -41.07 -43.56 -12.75
C ARG A 426 -40.96 -42.35 -13.68
N ALA A 427 -40.10 -41.38 -13.37
CA ALA A 427 -39.90 -40.19 -14.18
C ALA A 427 -39.41 -40.51 -15.60
N ARG A 428 -38.55 -41.54 -15.76
CA ARG A 428 -38.11 -42.00 -17.08
C ARG A 428 -39.25 -42.57 -17.92
N LYS A 429 -40.16 -43.33 -17.32
CA LYS A 429 -41.34 -43.88 -18.03
C LYS A 429 -42.30 -42.77 -18.49
N GLN A 430 -42.34 -41.66 -17.78
CA GLN A 430 -43.22 -40.54 -18.09
C GLN A 430 -42.52 -39.41 -18.89
N GLY A 431 -41.28 -39.65 -19.41
CA GLY A 431 -40.56 -38.72 -20.26
C GLY A 431 -40.03 -37.48 -19.54
N GLY A 432 -39.88 -37.53 -18.20
CA GLY A 432 -39.34 -36.42 -17.41
C GLY A 432 -37.80 -36.36 -17.47
N ALA A 433 -37.22 -35.18 -17.69
CA ALA A 433 -35.77 -34.96 -17.69
C ALA A 433 -35.26 -34.26 -16.39
N GLY A 434 -36.15 -33.95 -15.45
CA GLY A 434 -35.79 -33.22 -14.23
C GLY A 434 -35.40 -31.79 -14.44
N LEU A 435 -35.79 -31.16 -15.57
CA LEU A 435 -35.48 -29.78 -15.92
C LEU A 435 -36.66 -28.81 -15.74
N GLY A 436 -37.90 -29.32 -15.62
CA GLY A 436 -39.10 -28.47 -15.60
C GLY A 436 -39.13 -27.45 -14.45
N LEU A 437 -38.80 -27.91 -13.22
CA LEU A 437 -38.80 -27.04 -12.05
C LEU A 437 -37.58 -26.06 -12.04
N SER A 438 -36.46 -26.45 -12.65
CA SER A 438 -35.33 -25.56 -12.81
C SER A 438 -35.60 -24.41 -13.82
N ILE A 439 -36.40 -24.67 -14.86
CA ILE A 439 -36.93 -23.63 -15.74
C ILE A 439 -37.85 -22.67 -14.96
N VAL A 440 -38.77 -23.22 -14.17
CA VAL A 440 -39.67 -22.42 -13.31
C VAL A 440 -38.85 -21.52 -12.38
N LYS A 441 -37.85 -22.09 -11.69
CA LYS A 441 -36.94 -21.32 -10.83
C LYS A 441 -36.30 -20.15 -11.61
N ARG A 442 -35.75 -20.42 -12.80
CA ARG A 442 -35.10 -19.40 -13.62
C ARG A 442 -36.07 -18.30 -14.09
N ILE A 443 -37.31 -18.68 -14.47
CA ILE A 443 -38.34 -17.70 -14.84
C ILE A 443 -38.72 -16.84 -13.62
N LEU A 444 -38.87 -17.44 -12.44
CA LEU A 444 -39.16 -16.72 -11.20
C LEU A 444 -38.02 -15.77 -10.78
N ASP A 445 -36.75 -16.17 -10.99
CA ASP A 445 -35.60 -15.27 -10.78
C ASP A 445 -35.70 -14.00 -11.64
N ILE A 446 -36.16 -14.12 -12.91
CA ILE A 446 -36.41 -12.99 -13.80
C ILE A 446 -37.51 -12.07 -13.26
N HIS A 447 -38.53 -12.65 -12.58
CA HIS A 447 -39.61 -11.92 -11.98
C HIS A 447 -39.33 -11.46 -10.53
N HIS A 448 -38.13 -11.67 -10.02
CA HIS A 448 -37.75 -11.41 -8.63
C HIS A 448 -38.71 -12.09 -7.62
N SER A 449 -39.17 -13.28 -7.96
CA SER A 449 -40.08 -14.07 -7.17
C SER A 449 -39.50 -15.43 -6.81
N HIS A 450 -40.16 -16.19 -5.98
CA HIS A 450 -39.71 -17.53 -5.56
C HIS A 450 -40.89 -18.52 -5.58
N LEU A 451 -40.55 -19.81 -5.72
CA LEU A 451 -41.53 -20.92 -5.66
C LEU A 451 -41.61 -21.43 -4.22
N ASP A 452 -42.78 -21.36 -3.62
CA ASP A 452 -43.08 -22.03 -2.37
C ASP A 452 -43.61 -23.47 -2.65
N ILE A 453 -42.96 -24.46 -2.05
CA ILE A 453 -43.26 -25.86 -2.23
C ILE A 453 -43.76 -26.46 -0.90
N LYS A 454 -45.02 -26.86 -0.85
CA LYS A 454 -45.61 -27.58 0.29
C LYS A 454 -46.02 -28.96 -0.18
N SER A 455 -45.34 -30.00 0.33
CA SER A 455 -45.61 -31.37 -0.10
C SER A 455 -45.58 -32.33 1.10
N ILE A 456 -46.46 -33.32 1.05
CA ILE A 456 -46.50 -34.38 2.03
C ILE A 456 -46.61 -35.68 1.25
N PRO A 457 -45.75 -36.70 1.53
CA PRO A 457 -45.84 -38.00 0.88
C PRO A 457 -47.24 -38.59 0.95
N ASP A 458 -47.72 -39.09 -0.19
CA ASP A 458 -49.05 -39.72 -0.42
C ASP A 458 -50.27 -38.78 -0.16
N LYS A 459 -50.03 -37.46 -0.02
CA LYS A 459 -51.12 -36.47 0.15
C LYS A 459 -51.13 -35.39 -0.95
N GLY A 460 -50.06 -35.36 -1.78
CA GLY A 460 -49.95 -34.43 -2.87
C GLY A 460 -49.00 -33.25 -2.60
N THR A 461 -49.00 -32.31 -3.56
CA THR A 461 -48.09 -31.12 -3.55
C THR A 461 -48.91 -29.85 -3.87
N THR A 462 -48.49 -28.77 -3.21
CA THR A 462 -48.91 -27.40 -3.55
C THR A 462 -47.70 -26.61 -3.92
N LEU A 463 -47.66 -26.13 -5.17
CA LEU A 463 -46.64 -25.24 -5.70
C LEU A 463 -47.24 -23.82 -5.83
N SER A 464 -46.69 -22.83 -5.19
CA SER A 464 -47.21 -21.46 -5.28
C SER A 464 -46.11 -20.40 -5.49
N PHE A 465 -46.47 -19.37 -6.23
CA PHE A 465 -45.59 -18.22 -6.50
C PHE A 465 -46.40 -16.94 -6.64
N MET A 466 -45.73 -15.79 -6.54
CA MET A 466 -46.39 -14.48 -6.61
C MET A 466 -45.82 -13.65 -7.77
N LEU A 467 -46.69 -12.88 -8.46
CA LEU A 467 -46.32 -11.89 -9.47
C LEU A 467 -46.96 -10.54 -9.14
N GLU A 468 -46.33 -9.47 -9.54
CA GLU A 468 -46.86 -8.11 -9.31
C GLU A 468 -48.09 -7.86 -10.18
N VAL A 469 -49.14 -7.33 -9.55
CA VAL A 469 -50.38 -6.89 -10.23
C VAL A 469 -50.23 -5.44 -10.65
N ILE A 470 -50.52 -5.19 -11.91
CA ILE A 470 -50.61 -3.82 -12.42
C ILE A 470 -52.01 -3.32 -12.22
N PRO A 471 -52.20 -2.22 -11.49
CA PRO A 471 -53.51 -1.63 -11.32
C PRO A 471 -54.12 -1.26 -12.69
N HIS A 472 -55.34 -1.64 -12.93
CA HIS A 472 -56.09 -1.09 -14.08
C HIS A 472 -56.21 0.42 -13.84
N GLU A 473 -55.52 1.24 -14.64
CA GLU A 473 -55.93 2.65 -14.78
C GLU A 473 -57.33 2.66 -15.42
N ASN A 474 -58.34 3.04 -14.64
CA ASN A 474 -59.70 3.27 -15.11
C ASN A 474 -59.74 4.49 -16.04
#